data_1f8b2e1f2a16676cb104bb33033b3902
#
_entry.id   1f8b2e1f2a16676cb104bb33033b3902
#
_cell.length_a   1.000
_cell.length_b   1.000
_cell.length_c   1.000
_cell.angle_alpha   90.00
_cell.angle_beta   90.00
_cell.angle_gamma   90.00
#
_symmetry.space_group_name_H-M   'P 1'
#
loop_
_entity.id
_entity.type
_entity.pdbx_description
1 polymer ?
#
loop_
_entity_poly.entity_id
_entity_poly.type
_entity_poly.pdbx_seq_one_letter_code
_entity_poly.pdbx_strand_id
1 'polypeptide(L)'
;MAAKQTTAEKLADLRERLDKAQDPGSERSRKRRDEAGRTTPRQRINELLDEGSFVETGSLGKTPGDPDAIYSDGVVTGYGRISGRPVCIY
;
A
#
# COMPACT_ATOMS: atom_id res chain seq x y z
N MET A 1 1.53 28.84 12.75
CA MET A 1 1.14 27.67 13.57
C MET A 1 0.13 26.84 12.81
N ALA A 2 0.37 25.56 12.71
CA ALA A 2 -0.63 24.67 12.16
C ALA A 2 -1.84 24.58 13.09
N ALA A 3 -3.04 24.63 12.53
CA ALA A 3 -4.26 24.43 13.31
C ALA A 3 -4.28 22.99 13.84
N LYS A 4 -4.77 22.83 15.05
CA LYS A 4 -4.96 21.49 15.63
C LYS A 4 -6.11 20.79 14.91
N GLN A 5 -5.83 19.60 14.42
CA GLN A 5 -6.86 18.75 13.83
C GLN A 5 -7.72 18.09 14.91
N THR A 6 -9.00 17.94 14.62
CA THR A 6 -9.88 17.12 15.44
C THR A 6 -9.56 15.64 15.24
N THR A 7 -10.06 14.78 16.13
CA THR A 7 -9.92 13.34 15.99
C THR A 7 -10.52 12.85 14.67
N ALA A 8 -11.69 13.37 14.28
CA ALA A 8 -12.35 13.03 13.02
C ALA A 8 -11.47 13.41 11.80
N GLU A 9 -10.86 14.59 11.84
CA GLU A 9 -9.96 15.05 10.77
C GLU A 9 -8.71 14.19 10.68
N LYS A 10 -8.13 13.80 11.81
CA LYS A 10 -6.98 12.89 11.84
C LYS A 10 -7.30 11.52 11.26
N LEU A 11 -8.47 10.98 11.58
CA LEU A 11 -8.92 9.70 11.04
C LEU A 11 -9.18 9.79 9.54
N ALA A 12 -9.77 10.88 9.07
CA ALA A 12 -9.98 11.11 7.64
C ALA A 12 -8.65 11.20 6.89
N ASP A 13 -7.66 11.90 7.45
CA ASP A 13 -6.32 12.01 6.88
C ASP A 13 -5.63 10.63 6.82
N LEU A 14 -5.73 9.84 7.90
CA LEU A 14 -5.19 8.49 7.91
C LEU A 14 -5.81 7.59 6.83
N ARG A 15 -7.13 7.63 6.69
CA ARG A 15 -7.84 6.86 5.65
C ARG A 15 -7.39 7.25 4.25
N GLU A 16 -7.25 8.54 3.99
CA GLU A 16 -6.76 9.05 2.71
C GLU A 16 -5.35 8.54 2.40
N ARG A 17 -4.46 8.56 3.40
CA ARG A 17 -3.09 8.04 3.24
C ARG A 17 -3.07 6.55 2.99
N LEU A 18 -3.90 5.78 3.69
CA LEU A 18 -4.03 4.34 3.49
C LEU A 18 -4.56 4.02 2.08
N ASP A 19 -5.54 4.77 1.59
CA ASP A 19 -6.07 4.59 0.24
C ASP A 19 -5.01 4.88 -0.82
N LYS A 20 -4.24 5.95 -0.65
CA LYS A 20 -3.11 6.28 -1.54
C LYS A 20 -2.03 5.21 -1.52
N ALA A 21 -1.80 4.59 -0.37
CA ALA A 21 -0.79 3.55 -0.21
C ALA A 21 -1.17 2.23 -0.91
N GLN A 22 -2.44 2.01 -1.21
CA GLN A 22 -2.88 0.80 -1.92
C GLN A 22 -2.40 0.76 -3.38
N ASP A 23 -2.32 1.92 -4.04
CA ASP A 23 -1.77 2.03 -5.38
C ASP A 23 -0.98 3.34 -5.51
N PRO A 24 0.24 3.39 -4.98
CA PRO A 24 1.00 4.63 -4.84
C PRO A 24 1.63 5.15 -6.11
N GLY A 25 1.56 4.42 -7.21
CA GLY A 25 2.16 4.80 -8.47
C GLY A 25 1.53 6.04 -9.09
N SER A 26 2.25 6.68 -10.01
CA SER A 26 1.72 7.78 -10.81
C SER A 26 0.62 7.29 -11.78
N GLU A 27 -0.21 8.21 -12.23
CA GLU A 27 -1.22 7.90 -13.24
C GLU A 27 -0.60 7.32 -14.53
N ARG A 28 0.56 7.84 -14.93
CA ARG A 28 1.32 7.34 -16.07
C ARG A 28 1.78 5.89 -15.87
N SER A 29 2.24 5.55 -14.67
CA SER A 29 2.63 4.19 -14.33
C SER A 29 1.43 3.24 -14.33
N ARG A 30 0.30 3.66 -13.81
CA ARG A 30 -0.95 2.89 -13.81
C ARG A 30 -1.41 2.60 -15.23
N LYS A 31 -1.43 3.62 -16.09
CA LYS A 31 -1.80 3.49 -17.49
C LYS A 31 -0.90 2.52 -18.23
N ARG A 32 0.41 2.63 -18.04
CA ARG A 32 1.39 1.72 -18.63
C ARG A 32 1.16 0.27 -18.21
N ARG A 33 0.88 0.06 -16.93
CA ARG A 33 0.57 -1.27 -16.40
C ARG A 33 -0.71 -1.83 -17.01
N ASP A 34 -1.76 -1.03 -17.07
CA ASP A 34 -3.05 -1.45 -17.63
C ASP A 34 -2.92 -1.80 -19.11
N GLU A 35 -2.21 -1.00 -19.88
CA GLU A 35 -1.93 -1.25 -21.29
C GLU A 35 -1.12 -2.55 -21.51
N ALA A 36 -0.23 -2.86 -20.57
CA ALA A 36 0.57 -4.10 -20.61
C ALA A 36 -0.18 -5.32 -20.06
N GLY A 37 -1.38 -5.15 -19.53
CA GLY A 37 -2.17 -6.22 -18.93
C GLY A 37 -1.58 -6.78 -17.63
N ARG A 38 -0.76 -5.99 -16.94
CA ARG A 38 -0.11 -6.40 -15.70
C ARG A 38 -0.98 -6.13 -14.48
N THR A 39 -0.96 -7.05 -13.52
CA THR A 39 -1.60 -6.86 -12.22
C THR A 39 -0.70 -6.07 -11.27
N THR A 40 -1.31 -5.47 -10.24
CA THR A 40 -0.54 -4.83 -9.17
C THR A 40 0.12 -5.88 -8.28
N PRO A 41 1.22 -5.53 -7.57
CA PRO A 41 1.79 -6.42 -6.57
C PRO A 41 0.78 -6.89 -5.52
N ARG A 42 -0.10 -6.00 -5.04
CA ARG A 42 -1.13 -6.36 -4.05
C ARG A 42 -2.14 -7.35 -4.59
N GLN A 43 -2.54 -7.21 -5.84
CA GLN A 43 -3.43 -8.18 -6.48
C GLN A 43 -2.79 -9.56 -6.53
N ARG A 44 -1.52 -9.63 -6.92
CA ARG A 44 -0.78 -10.90 -6.96
C ARG A 44 -0.63 -11.54 -5.58
N ILE A 45 -0.36 -10.74 -4.55
CA ILE A 45 -0.28 -11.20 -3.17
C ILE A 45 -1.61 -11.78 -2.71
N ASN A 46 -2.71 -11.07 -2.97
CA ASN A 46 -4.04 -11.54 -2.59
C ASN A 46 -4.46 -12.82 -3.31
N GLU A 47 -4.01 -13.03 -4.53
CA GLU A 47 -4.25 -14.27 -5.26
C GLU A 47 -3.43 -15.44 -4.72
N LEU A 48 -2.22 -15.17 -4.23
CA LEU A 48 -1.30 -16.19 -3.71
C LEU A 48 -1.66 -16.64 -2.30
N LEU A 49 -1.99 -15.68 -1.43
CA LEU A 49 -2.24 -15.95 -0.01
C LEU A 49 -3.67 -16.42 0.25
N ASP A 50 -3.85 -17.12 1.36
CA ASP A 50 -5.16 -17.51 1.84
C ASP A 50 -6.03 -16.26 2.04
N GLU A 51 -7.32 -16.35 1.71
CA GLU A 51 -8.24 -15.23 1.77
C GLU A 51 -8.23 -14.56 3.14
N GLY A 52 -8.07 -13.24 3.15
CA GLY A 52 -8.07 -12.42 4.37
C GLY A 52 -6.87 -12.63 5.28
N SER A 53 -5.84 -13.39 4.86
CA SER A 53 -4.68 -13.66 5.71
C SER A 53 -3.58 -12.62 5.62
N PHE A 54 -3.57 -11.76 4.60
CA PHE A 54 -2.50 -10.80 4.41
C PHE A 54 -2.55 -9.65 5.42
N VAL A 55 -1.43 -9.44 6.11
CA VAL A 55 -1.22 -8.27 6.97
C VAL A 55 -0.03 -7.50 6.40
N GLU A 56 -0.30 -6.33 5.84
CA GLU A 56 0.72 -5.48 5.26
C GLU A 56 1.46 -4.69 6.34
N THR A 57 2.77 -4.59 6.19
CA THR A 57 3.64 -3.78 7.06
C THR A 57 4.30 -2.68 6.26
N GLY A 58 4.53 -1.52 6.88
CA GLY A 58 5.26 -0.43 6.26
C GLY A 58 4.56 0.27 5.09
N SER A 59 3.23 0.13 4.96
CA SER A 59 2.47 0.72 3.85
C SER A 59 2.55 2.25 3.76
N LEU A 60 2.79 2.93 4.88
CA LEU A 60 2.92 4.38 4.94
C LEU A 60 4.36 4.87 4.98
N GLY A 61 5.33 3.96 4.91
CA GLY A 61 6.74 4.33 4.85
C GLY A 61 7.08 5.01 3.52
N LYS A 62 7.85 6.09 3.58
CA LYS A 62 8.35 6.79 2.38
C LYS A 62 9.60 7.56 2.72
N THR A 63 10.33 8.01 1.68
CA THR A 63 11.56 8.78 1.85
C THR A 63 11.29 10.06 2.65
N PRO A 64 11.99 10.28 3.78
CA PRO A 64 11.80 11.49 4.59
C PRO A 64 12.15 12.76 3.80
N GLY A 65 11.35 13.80 4.00
CA GLY A 65 11.60 15.11 3.43
C GLY A 65 11.28 15.25 1.95
N ASP A 66 10.82 14.21 1.29
CA ASP A 66 10.41 14.27 -0.11
C ASP A 66 8.87 14.25 -0.20
N PRO A 67 8.22 15.39 -0.54
CA PRO A 67 6.77 15.44 -0.63
C PRO A 67 6.20 14.61 -1.78
N ASP A 68 7.01 14.30 -2.79
CA ASP A 68 6.62 13.52 -3.96
C ASP A 68 6.96 12.03 -3.82
N ALA A 69 7.53 11.61 -2.69
CA ALA A 69 7.86 10.21 -2.45
C ALA A 69 6.60 9.34 -2.46
N ILE A 70 6.71 8.17 -3.08
CA ILE A 70 5.62 7.18 -3.07
C ILE A 70 5.62 6.40 -1.76
N TYR A 71 4.43 5.99 -1.32
CA TYR A 71 4.29 5.14 -0.14
C TYR A 71 4.94 3.77 -0.36
N SER A 72 5.41 3.18 0.73
CA SER A 72 6.11 1.88 0.80
C SER A 72 7.38 1.78 -0.05
N ASP A 73 7.94 2.92 -0.48
CA ASP A 73 9.18 2.99 -1.28
C ASP A 73 9.17 2.04 -2.51
N GLY A 74 7.99 1.78 -3.06
CA GLY A 74 7.81 0.89 -4.19
C GLY A 74 7.83 -0.60 -3.86
N VAL A 75 7.84 -0.96 -2.59
CA VAL A 75 7.86 -2.35 -2.13
C VAL A 75 6.68 -2.63 -1.23
N VAL A 76 5.97 -3.72 -1.50
CA VAL A 76 4.91 -4.22 -0.62
C VAL A 76 5.49 -5.32 0.26
N THR A 77 5.38 -5.17 1.57
CA THR A 77 5.90 -6.12 2.55
C THR A 77 4.82 -6.52 3.54
N GLY A 78 4.90 -7.72 4.04
CA GLY A 78 3.93 -8.19 5.03
C GLY A 78 4.05 -9.68 5.31
N TYR A 79 3.01 -10.22 5.90
CA TYR A 79 2.93 -11.64 6.18
C TYR A 79 1.50 -12.15 5.97
N GLY A 80 1.37 -13.44 5.80
CA GLY A 80 0.11 -14.10 5.61
C GLY A 80 0.26 -15.60 5.68
N ARG A 81 -0.67 -16.31 5.07
CA ARG A 81 -0.63 -17.79 5.03
C ARG A 81 -0.83 -18.28 3.61
N ILE A 82 -0.18 -19.39 3.28
CA ILE A 82 -0.41 -20.14 2.05
C ILE A 82 -0.79 -21.55 2.48
N SER A 83 -2.01 -21.97 2.19
CA SER A 83 -2.54 -23.28 2.61
C SER A 83 -2.36 -23.52 4.13
N GLY A 84 -2.64 -22.48 4.92
CA GLY A 84 -2.53 -22.50 6.38
C GLY A 84 -1.12 -22.32 6.93
N ARG A 85 -0.10 -22.26 6.10
CA ARG A 85 1.30 -22.08 6.54
C ARG A 85 1.68 -20.62 6.60
N PRO A 86 2.28 -20.12 7.70
CA PRO A 86 2.74 -18.75 7.79
C PRO A 86 3.87 -18.47 6.81
N VAL A 87 3.80 -17.33 6.12
CA VAL A 87 4.84 -16.87 5.19
C VAL A 87 5.06 -15.38 5.36
N CYS A 88 6.30 -14.92 5.15
CA CYS A 88 6.62 -13.52 4.98
C CYS A 88 6.75 -13.26 3.47
N ILE A 89 6.30 -12.08 3.04
CA ILE A 89 6.27 -11.75 1.62
C ILE A 89 6.82 -10.33 1.39
N TYR A 90 7.48 -10.16 0.29
CA TYR A 90 7.94 -8.84 -0.16
C TYR A 90 7.96 -8.78 -1.68
#